data_859bfb97492e30d2bc5eac4de77bec15
#
_entry.id   859bfb97492e30d2bc5eac4de77bec15
#
_cell.length_a   1.000
_cell.length_b   1.000
_cell.length_c   1.000
_cell.angle_alpha   90.00
_cell.angle_beta   90.00
_cell.angle_gamma   90.00
#
_symmetry.space_group_name_H-M   'P 1'
#
loop_
_entity.id
_entity.type
_entity.pdbx_description
1 polymer ?
#
loop_
_entity_poly.entity_id
_entity_poly.type
_entity_poly.pdbx_seq_one_letter_code
_entity_poly.pdbx_strand_id
1 'polypeptide(L)'
;SLGKQIAYLVEIARRRKIPVLITNQVYADFDNRDKVKMVGGDLLKYGSKCLIEVQQFSGCRGLVLRKHRSLAEGRELKFRIVGKGIEEVV
;
A
#
# COMPACT_ATOMS: atom_id res chain seq x y z
N SER A 1 -5.30 -9.73 18.54
CA SER A 1 -4.31 -8.71 18.21
C SER A 1 -4.16 -8.56 16.70
N LEU A 2 -3.61 -7.44 16.29
CA LEU A 2 -3.36 -7.19 14.86
C LEU A 2 -2.44 -8.25 14.25
N GLY A 3 -1.42 -8.67 14.98
CA GLY A 3 -0.50 -9.71 14.51
C GLY A 3 -1.18 -11.02 14.22
N LYS A 4 -2.11 -11.44 15.07
CA LYS A 4 -2.89 -12.66 14.85
C LYS A 4 -3.82 -12.54 13.67
N GLN A 5 -4.44 -11.38 13.49
CA GLN A 5 -5.34 -11.13 12.37
C GLN A 5 -4.60 -11.18 11.05
N ILE A 6 -3.43 -10.57 10.98
CA ILE A 6 -2.61 -10.59 9.76
C ILE A 6 -2.14 -12.01 9.45
N ALA A 7 -1.68 -12.75 10.45
CA ALA A 7 -1.26 -14.14 10.26
C ALA A 7 -2.40 -15.01 9.75
N TYR A 8 -3.61 -14.80 10.26
CA TYR A 8 -4.79 -15.52 9.83
C TYR A 8 -5.14 -15.21 8.37
N LEU A 9 -5.05 -13.94 7.97
CA LEU A 9 -5.32 -13.54 6.58
C LEU A 9 -4.27 -14.11 5.62
N VAL A 10 -3.01 -14.12 6.02
CA VAL A 10 -1.94 -14.72 5.22
C VAL A 10 -2.20 -16.21 5.01
N GLU A 11 -2.63 -16.90 6.06
CA GLU A 11 -2.94 -18.32 5.98
C GLU A 11 -4.12 -18.59 5.05
N ILE A 12 -5.19 -17.79 5.15
CA ILE A 12 -6.35 -17.92 4.27
C ILE A 12 -5.95 -17.70 2.82
N ALA A 13 -5.18 -16.65 2.55
CA ALA A 13 -4.73 -16.33 1.20
C ALA A 13 -3.95 -17.49 0.59
N ARG A 14 -3.07 -18.11 1.39
CA ARG A 14 -2.26 -19.24 0.94
C ARG A 14 -3.08 -20.50 0.72
N ARG A 15 -3.94 -20.83 1.66
CA ARG A 15 -4.76 -22.06 1.60
C ARG A 15 -5.78 -22.01 0.48
N ARG A 16 -6.46 -20.89 0.35
CA ARG A 16 -7.55 -20.72 -0.59
C ARG A 16 -7.10 -20.20 -1.95
N LYS A 17 -5.83 -19.80 -2.06
CA LYS A 17 -5.26 -19.22 -3.27
C LYS A 17 -6.07 -18.00 -3.74
N ILE A 18 -6.39 -17.12 -2.79
CA ILE A 18 -7.13 -15.89 -3.05
C ILE A 18 -6.26 -14.68 -2.67
N PRO A 19 -6.42 -13.56 -3.37
CA PRO A 19 -5.77 -12.32 -2.96
C PRO A 19 -6.49 -11.71 -1.76
N VAL A 20 -5.72 -11.08 -0.87
CA VAL A 20 -6.27 -10.30 0.24
C VAL A 20 -5.72 -8.89 0.12
N LEU A 21 -6.61 -7.92 0.03
CA LEU A 21 -6.27 -6.51 -0.06
C LEU A 21 -6.66 -5.82 1.24
N ILE A 22 -5.71 -5.12 1.85
CA ILE A 22 -5.95 -4.36 3.07
C ILE A 22 -5.66 -2.90 2.77
N THR A 23 -6.59 -2.03 3.15
CA THR A 23 -6.36 -0.59 3.11
C THR A 23 -6.02 -0.10 4.52
N ASN A 24 -5.11 0.85 4.60
CA ASN A 24 -4.67 1.39 5.87
C ASN A 24 -4.31 2.86 5.71
N GLN A 25 -4.52 3.63 6.78
CA GLN A 25 -4.14 5.03 6.79
C GLN A 25 -2.66 5.19 7.09
N VAL A 26 -2.10 6.26 6.60
CA VAL A 26 -0.74 6.67 6.89
C VAL A 26 -0.74 8.08 7.47
N TYR A 27 0.31 8.42 8.16
CA TYR A 27 0.49 9.75 8.71
C TYR A 27 1.93 10.21 8.48
N ALA A 28 2.13 11.53 8.50
CA ALA A 28 3.46 12.11 8.31
C ALA A 28 4.40 11.68 9.42
N ASP A 29 5.62 11.31 9.04
CA ASP A 29 6.68 11.01 10.01
C ASP A 29 7.35 12.33 10.38
N PHE A 30 7.11 12.80 11.61
CA PHE A 30 7.67 14.06 12.08
C PHE A 30 9.19 14.03 12.22
N ASP A 31 9.77 12.86 12.38
CA ASP A 31 11.21 12.68 12.47
C ASP A 31 11.88 12.68 11.09
N ASN A 32 11.11 12.37 10.06
CA ASN A 32 11.59 12.35 8.68
C ASN A 32 10.46 12.83 7.77
N ARG A 33 10.54 14.10 7.36
CA ARG A 33 9.47 14.76 6.59
C ARG A 33 9.22 14.14 5.22
N ASP A 34 10.20 13.43 4.68
CA ASP A 34 10.09 12.81 3.36
C ASP A 34 9.43 11.44 3.40
N LYS A 35 9.06 10.97 4.60
CA LYS A 35 8.45 9.67 4.79
C LYS A 35 7.12 9.76 5.50
N VAL A 36 6.29 8.76 5.29
CA VAL A 36 5.04 8.57 6.01
C VAL A 36 5.11 7.27 6.81
N LYS A 37 4.38 7.23 7.91
CA LYS A 37 4.25 6.02 8.71
C LYS A 37 2.86 5.42 8.54
N MET A 38 2.80 4.10 8.50
CA MET A 38 1.53 3.38 8.48
C MET A 38 0.96 3.24 9.89
N VAL A 39 -0.34 3.40 10.01
CA VAL A 39 -1.04 2.99 11.22
C VAL A 39 -0.94 1.47 11.34
N GLY A 40 -0.51 0.97 12.49
CA GLY A 40 -0.22 -0.45 12.67
C GLY A 40 1.23 -0.84 12.39
N GLY A 41 2.01 0.06 11.82
CA GLY A 41 3.48 -0.01 11.76
C GLY A 41 4.04 -1.25 11.08
N ASP A 42 5.04 -1.81 11.74
CA ASP A 42 5.85 -2.88 11.18
C ASP A 42 5.09 -4.19 10.96
N LEU A 43 4.01 -4.43 11.69
CA LEU A 43 3.23 -5.65 11.52
C LEU A 43 2.67 -5.77 10.11
N LEU A 44 2.12 -4.66 9.58
CA LEU A 44 1.62 -4.62 8.21
C LEU A 44 2.76 -4.66 7.20
N LYS A 45 3.83 -3.95 7.49
CA LYS A 45 5.00 -3.91 6.61
C LYS A 45 5.62 -5.30 6.41
N TYR A 46 5.79 -6.07 7.48
CA TYR A 46 6.39 -7.39 7.40
C TYR A 46 5.41 -8.48 7.01
N GLY A 47 4.14 -8.33 7.38
CA GLY A 47 3.11 -9.31 7.04
C GLY A 47 2.63 -9.25 5.60
N SER A 48 2.82 -8.14 4.92
CA SER A 48 2.33 -7.94 3.56
C SER A 48 3.40 -8.29 2.53
N LYS A 49 3.00 -8.92 1.43
CA LYS A 49 3.89 -9.27 0.32
C LYS A 49 4.10 -8.11 -0.64
N CYS A 50 3.14 -7.21 -0.71
CA CYS A 50 3.15 -6.05 -1.59
C CYS A 50 2.63 -4.86 -0.81
N LEU A 51 3.35 -3.74 -0.84
CA LEU A 51 2.93 -2.50 -0.22
C LEU A 51 2.90 -1.41 -1.28
N ILE A 52 1.76 -0.75 -1.38
CA ILE A 52 1.54 0.35 -2.31
C ILE A 52 1.11 1.57 -1.51
N GLU A 53 1.84 2.66 -1.66
CA GLU A 53 1.47 3.94 -1.05
C GLU A 53 0.71 4.78 -2.06
N VAL A 54 -0.44 5.31 -1.65
CA VAL A 54 -1.20 6.24 -2.46
C VAL A 54 -0.85 7.65 -2.02
N GLN A 55 -0.38 8.46 -2.95
CA GLN A 55 0.01 9.86 -2.70
C GLN A 55 -0.98 10.79 -3.39
N GLN A 56 -1.16 11.96 -2.80
CA GLN A 56 -2.03 12.99 -3.36
C GLN A 56 -1.18 14.16 -3.85
N PHE A 57 -1.38 14.50 -5.11
CA PHE A 57 -0.75 15.65 -5.75
C PHE A 57 -1.82 16.64 -6.19
N SER A 58 -1.38 17.84 -6.57
CA SER A 58 -2.29 18.82 -7.16
C SER A 58 -2.78 18.30 -8.52
N GLY A 59 -4.08 18.04 -8.63
CA GLY A 59 -4.71 17.61 -9.87
C GLY A 59 -4.61 16.13 -10.20
N CYS A 60 -3.87 15.34 -9.42
CA CYS A 60 -3.78 13.89 -9.65
C CYS A 60 -3.36 13.16 -8.40
N ARG A 61 -3.34 11.83 -8.48
CA ARG A 61 -2.86 10.96 -7.41
C ARG A 61 -1.76 10.06 -7.94
N GLY A 62 -0.94 9.55 -7.04
CA GLY A 62 0.14 8.64 -7.41
C GLY A 62 0.08 7.35 -6.63
N LEU A 63 0.57 6.29 -7.24
CA LEU A 63 0.86 5.03 -6.58
C LEU A 63 2.36 4.84 -6.56
N VAL A 64 2.91 4.52 -5.40
CA VAL A 64 4.34 4.24 -5.27
C VAL A 64 4.50 2.83 -4.71
N LEU A 65 5.24 2.00 -5.40
CA LEU A 65 5.52 0.64 -4.94
C LEU A 65 6.59 0.69 -3.86
N ARG A 66 6.21 0.33 -2.64
CA ARG A 66 7.11 0.35 -1.48
C ARG A 66 7.72 -1.00 -1.16
N LYS A 67 7.04 -2.08 -1.52
CA LYS A 67 7.51 -3.43 -1.30
C LYS A 67 6.89 -4.35 -2.33
N HIS A 68 7.71 -5.15 -2.96
CA HIS A 68 7.26 -6.16 -3.89
C HIS A 68 8.29 -7.27 -3.96
N ARG A 69 7.82 -8.46 -4.26
CA ARG A 69 8.61 -9.66 -4.34
C ARG A 69 9.63 -9.64 -5.48
N SER A 70 9.23 -9.10 -6.64
CA SER A 70 10.03 -9.15 -7.86
C SER A 70 10.17 -7.81 -8.57
N LEU A 71 9.23 -6.88 -8.38
CA LEU A 71 9.31 -5.56 -9.00
C LEU A 71 10.18 -4.63 -8.17
N ALA A 72 10.86 -3.72 -8.84
CA ALA A 72 11.72 -2.76 -8.17
C ALA A 72 10.90 -1.80 -7.31
N GLU A 73 11.38 -1.56 -6.08
CA GLU A 73 10.78 -0.56 -5.19
C GLU A 73 10.95 0.83 -5.78
N GLY A 74 10.02 1.73 -5.45
CA GLY A 74 10.05 3.09 -5.91
C GLY A 74 9.41 3.33 -7.26
N ARG A 75 8.90 2.30 -7.92
CA ARG A 75 8.14 2.48 -9.16
C ARG A 75 6.90 3.30 -8.87
N GLU A 76 6.61 4.24 -9.77
CA GLU A 76 5.49 5.17 -9.62
C GLU A 76 4.56 5.11 -10.81
N LEU A 77 3.28 5.35 -10.53
CA LEU A 77 2.23 5.51 -11.52
C LEU A 77 1.34 6.65 -11.09
N LYS A 78 1.02 7.57 -11.99
CA LYS A 78 0.09 8.66 -11.70
C LYS A 78 -1.26 8.39 -12.34
N PHE A 79 -2.32 8.78 -11.63
CA PHE A 79 -3.68 8.58 -12.12
C PHE A 79 -4.59 9.70 -11.65
N ARG A 80 -5.74 9.84 -12.32
CA ARG A 80 -6.83 10.74 -11.92
C ARG A 80 -8.09 9.93 -11.70
N ILE A 81 -8.91 10.42 -10.78
CA ILE A 81 -10.25 9.87 -10.58
C ILE A 81 -11.20 10.66 -11.48
N VAL A 82 -11.88 9.95 -12.36
CA VAL A 82 -12.82 10.53 -13.31
C VAL A 82 -14.18 9.85 -13.16
N GLY A 83 -15.20 10.32 -13.87
CA GLY A 83 -16.56 9.78 -13.76
C GLY A 83 -16.65 8.28 -14.05
N LYS A 84 -15.80 7.75 -14.91
CA LYS A 84 -15.79 6.32 -15.28
C LYS A 84 -14.94 5.46 -14.35
N GLY A 85 -14.20 6.06 -13.42
CA GLY A 85 -13.29 5.34 -12.54
C GLY A 85 -11.94 6.03 -12.44
N ILE A 86 -10.86 5.35 -12.80
CA ILE A 86 -9.53 5.94 -12.80
C ILE A 86 -8.95 5.95 -14.20
N GLU A 87 -8.11 6.95 -14.45
CA GLU A 87 -7.45 7.15 -15.73
C GLU A 87 -5.98 7.46 -15.50
N GLU A 88 -5.10 6.75 -16.19
CA GLU A 88 -3.66 6.97 -16.07
C GLU A 88 -3.28 8.35 -16.61
N VAL A 89 -2.41 9.03 -15.88
CA VAL A 89 -1.83 10.31 -16.29
C VAL A 89 -0.46 10.03 -16.91
N VAL A 90 -0.35 10.33 -18.17
CA VAL A 90 0.89 10.08 -18.92
C VAL A 90 1.78 11.33 -18.92
#